data_cb8a072c0de9bf80aedbd40d5ffe450b
#
_entry.id   cb8a072c0de9bf80aedbd40d5ffe450b
#
_cell.length_a   1.000
_cell.length_b   1.000
_cell.length_c   1.000
_cell.angle_alpha   90.00
_cell.angle_beta   90.00
_cell.angle_gamma   90.00
#
_symmetry.space_group_name_H-M   'P 1'
#
loop_
_entity.id
_entity.type
_entity.pdbx_description
1 polymer ?
#
loop_
_entity_poly.entity_id
_entity_poly.type
_entity_poly.pdbx_seq_one_letter_code
_entity_poly.pdbx_strand_id
1 'polypeptide(L)'
;MVYTCQTALVPDSRERLLETAFRVVREQGASAVTMAGIADAAGLSRQMVYVHFHSRAGLLTAMARDHDRRSGFADRVAAARELPPAEALEGLLREWLAYVPEILPVARALEAAAITGEAGGDAWRDRMGDLHAVFREAIACVPLATGWTVDTATDWAWARCQPGGYEHLVLERGWSAEEYTERTVRTVLDELLG
;
A
#
# COMPACT_ATOMS: atom_id res chain seq x y z
N MET A 1 -40.72 7.00 26.85
CA MET A 1 -40.23 7.47 25.55
C MET A 1 -38.78 7.91 25.76
N VAL A 2 -37.84 6.98 25.50
CA VAL A 2 -36.41 7.21 25.77
C VAL A 2 -35.79 7.63 24.43
N TYR A 3 -35.39 8.90 24.32
CA TYR A 3 -34.63 9.40 23.19
C TYR A 3 -33.19 8.91 23.35
N THR A 4 -32.81 7.89 22.58
CA THR A 4 -31.42 7.51 22.39
C THR A 4 -30.79 8.56 21.44
N CYS A 5 -30.09 9.51 22.03
CA CYS A 5 -29.26 10.44 21.31
C CYS A 5 -28.06 9.62 20.73
N GLN A 6 -28.13 9.23 19.46
CA GLN A 6 -26.97 8.75 18.73
C GLN A 6 -26.04 9.95 18.53
N THR A 7 -25.10 10.12 19.46
CA THR A 7 -23.98 11.06 19.29
C THR A 7 -23.16 10.55 18.12
N ALA A 8 -23.37 11.12 16.94
CA ALA A 8 -22.44 10.95 15.85
C ALA A 8 -21.07 11.38 16.37
N LEU A 9 -20.14 10.43 16.51
CA LEU A 9 -18.75 10.72 16.89
C LEU A 9 -18.21 11.72 15.87
N VAL A 10 -17.95 12.95 16.30
CA VAL A 10 -17.24 13.94 15.48
C VAL A 10 -15.87 13.34 15.25
N PRO A 11 -15.43 13.11 13.99
CA PRO A 11 -14.13 12.54 13.71
C PRO A 11 -13.05 13.34 14.44
N ASP A 12 -12.09 12.63 15.06
CA ASP A 12 -10.93 13.27 15.65
C ASP A 12 -10.23 14.13 14.58
N SER A 13 -9.62 15.25 14.98
CA SER A 13 -8.93 16.17 14.09
C SER A 13 -7.91 15.47 13.19
N ARG A 14 -7.24 14.44 13.71
CA ARG A 14 -6.31 13.60 12.98
C ARG A 14 -7.00 12.79 11.87
N GLU A 15 -8.12 12.17 12.18
CA GLU A 15 -8.92 11.38 11.24
C GLU A 15 -9.47 12.26 10.11
N ARG A 16 -10.00 13.42 10.45
CA ARG A 16 -10.49 14.41 9.49
C ARG A 16 -9.38 14.91 8.55
N LEU A 17 -8.16 15.10 9.05
CA LEU A 17 -7.01 15.47 8.23
C LEU A 17 -6.62 14.35 7.27
N LEU A 18 -6.58 13.10 7.72
CA LEU A 18 -6.29 11.94 6.87
C LEU A 18 -7.33 11.75 5.77
N GLU A 19 -8.62 11.80 6.09
CA GLU A 19 -9.70 11.71 5.11
C GLU A 19 -9.62 12.84 4.05
N THR A 20 -9.34 14.05 4.50
CA THR A 20 -9.13 15.19 3.60
C THR A 20 -7.93 14.96 2.68
N ALA A 21 -6.81 14.47 3.22
CA ALA A 21 -5.61 14.20 2.44
C ALA A 21 -5.84 13.09 1.40
N PHE A 22 -6.55 12.01 1.76
CA PHE A 22 -6.96 10.97 0.79
C PHE A 22 -7.83 11.51 -0.32
N ARG A 23 -8.79 12.35 -0.01
CA ARG A 23 -9.63 12.98 -1.01
C ARG A 23 -8.81 13.85 -1.96
N VAL A 24 -7.91 14.68 -1.44
CA VAL A 24 -7.02 15.52 -2.25
C VAL A 24 -6.13 14.67 -3.18
N VAL A 25 -5.55 13.59 -2.67
CA VAL A 25 -4.73 12.66 -3.49
C VAL A 25 -5.55 12.09 -4.65
N ARG A 26 -6.77 11.63 -4.40
CA ARG A 26 -7.62 11.04 -5.44
C ARG A 26 -8.07 12.04 -6.49
N GLU A 27 -8.39 13.27 -6.08
CA GLU A 27 -8.95 14.30 -6.96
C GLU A 27 -7.90 15.08 -7.72
N GLN A 28 -6.74 15.33 -7.10
CA GLN A 28 -5.74 16.28 -7.59
C GLN A 28 -4.33 15.69 -7.72
N GLY A 29 -4.16 14.44 -7.32
CA GLY A 29 -2.87 13.76 -7.30
C GLY A 29 -2.04 14.04 -6.04
N ALA A 30 -1.02 13.22 -5.86
CA ALA A 30 -0.19 13.24 -4.65
C ALA A 30 0.65 14.52 -4.49
N SER A 31 0.98 15.20 -5.59
CA SER A 31 1.71 16.47 -5.59
C SER A 31 0.91 17.63 -4.95
N ALA A 32 -0.43 17.54 -4.98
CA ALA A 32 -1.31 18.52 -4.35
C ALA A 32 -1.33 18.44 -2.81
N VAL A 33 -0.83 17.36 -2.22
CA VAL A 33 -0.79 17.19 -0.77
C VAL A 33 0.30 18.09 -0.18
N THR A 34 -0.12 19.21 0.38
CA THR A 34 0.73 20.11 1.15
C THR A 34 0.15 20.31 2.55
N MET A 35 1.01 20.55 3.54
CA MET A 35 0.56 20.77 4.94
C MET A 35 -0.43 21.93 5.05
N ALA A 36 -0.22 23.00 4.28
CA ALA A 36 -1.11 24.15 4.24
C ALA A 36 -2.43 23.84 3.54
N GLY A 37 -2.36 23.23 2.34
CA GLY A 37 -3.56 22.90 1.56
C GLY A 37 -4.48 21.91 2.28
N ILE A 38 -3.91 20.94 3.01
CA ILE A 38 -4.71 19.99 3.80
C ILE A 38 -5.34 20.69 5.02
N ALA A 39 -4.63 21.61 5.68
CA ALA A 39 -5.19 22.40 6.76
C ALA A 39 -6.41 23.21 6.29
N ASP A 40 -6.23 23.95 5.20
CA ASP A 40 -7.28 24.79 4.61
C ASP A 40 -8.49 23.94 4.15
N ALA A 41 -8.24 22.85 3.45
CA ALA A 41 -9.30 21.93 2.97
C ALA A 41 -10.04 21.19 4.09
N ALA A 42 -9.37 20.94 5.23
CA ALA A 42 -9.98 20.34 6.41
C ALA A 42 -10.67 21.38 7.33
N GLY A 43 -10.49 22.67 7.09
CA GLY A 43 -10.97 23.73 7.97
C GLY A 43 -10.29 23.71 9.35
N LEU A 44 -9.00 23.37 9.40
CA LEU A 44 -8.19 23.27 10.60
C LEU A 44 -6.95 24.17 10.49
N SER A 45 -6.31 24.45 11.62
CA SER A 45 -5.09 25.27 11.62
C SER A 45 -3.88 24.49 11.08
N ARG A 46 -2.95 25.18 10.41
CA ARG A 46 -1.66 24.60 9.97
C ARG A 46 -0.90 23.99 11.14
N GLN A 47 -0.92 24.66 12.31
CA GLN A 47 -0.28 24.15 13.51
C GLN A 47 -0.83 22.76 13.89
N MET A 48 -2.14 22.53 13.75
CA MET A 48 -2.78 21.23 14.03
C MET A 48 -2.19 20.14 13.12
N VAL A 49 -2.02 20.42 11.82
CA VAL A 49 -1.41 19.45 10.88
C VAL A 49 0.01 19.10 11.28
N TYR A 50 0.82 20.10 11.65
CA TYR A 50 2.19 19.88 12.12
C TYR A 50 2.26 19.12 13.44
N VAL A 51 1.34 19.38 14.38
CA VAL A 51 1.27 18.64 15.65
C VAL A 51 1.00 17.15 15.40
N HIS A 52 0.15 16.81 14.44
CA HIS A 52 -0.20 15.42 14.17
C HIS A 52 0.82 14.67 13.30
N PHE A 53 1.45 15.36 12.34
CA PHE A 53 2.22 14.68 11.30
C PHE A 53 3.67 15.16 11.15
N HIS A 54 4.06 16.27 11.75
CA HIS A 54 5.40 16.88 11.76
C HIS A 54 5.93 17.31 10.38
N SER A 55 5.65 16.56 9.31
CA SER A 55 6.09 16.83 7.95
C SER A 55 5.09 16.31 6.92
N ARG A 56 5.27 16.70 5.65
CA ARG A 56 4.49 16.16 4.53
C ARG A 56 4.68 14.66 4.39
N ALA A 57 5.90 14.17 4.47
CA ALA A 57 6.19 12.75 4.43
C ALA A 57 5.58 11.99 5.62
N GLY A 58 5.57 12.60 6.82
CA GLY A 58 4.85 12.06 7.99
C GLY A 58 3.35 11.96 7.76
N LEU A 59 2.73 12.93 7.10
CA LEU A 59 1.32 12.87 6.69
C LEU A 59 1.09 11.73 5.68
N LEU A 60 1.91 11.62 4.63
CA LEU A 60 1.80 10.57 3.62
C LEU A 60 1.99 9.16 4.23
N THR A 61 2.94 9.01 5.15
CA THR A 61 3.15 7.76 5.91
C THR A 61 1.93 7.43 6.76
N ALA A 62 1.36 8.42 7.45
CA ALA A 62 0.16 8.23 8.25
C ALA A 62 -1.05 7.85 7.37
N MET A 63 -1.16 8.43 6.17
CA MET A 63 -2.17 8.04 5.18
C MET A 63 -2.01 6.57 4.78
N ALA A 64 -0.81 6.15 4.38
CA ALA A 64 -0.56 4.77 3.99
C ALA A 64 -0.97 3.79 5.11
N ARG A 65 -0.53 4.04 6.35
CA ARG A 65 -0.88 3.21 7.51
C ARG A 65 -2.38 3.21 7.83
N ASP A 66 -3.05 4.34 7.64
CA ASP A 66 -4.49 4.43 7.86
C ASP A 66 -5.26 3.65 6.80
N HIS A 67 -4.83 3.76 5.55
CA HIS A 67 -5.40 2.99 4.46
C HIS A 67 -5.23 1.49 4.67
N ASP A 68 -4.06 1.01 5.09
CA ASP A 68 -3.82 -0.41 5.41
C ASP A 68 -4.81 -0.95 6.43
N ARG A 69 -5.04 -0.20 7.51
CA ARG A 69 -5.99 -0.61 8.55
C ARG A 69 -7.44 -0.66 8.04
N ARG A 70 -7.84 0.30 7.18
CA ARG A 70 -9.23 0.41 6.69
C ARG A 70 -9.52 -0.50 5.50
N SER A 71 -8.51 -0.81 4.69
CA SER A 71 -8.66 -1.66 3.50
C SER A 71 -8.96 -3.13 3.83
N GLY A 72 -8.67 -3.56 5.06
CA GLY A 72 -8.73 -4.98 5.42
C GLY A 72 -7.64 -5.83 4.77
N PHE A 73 -6.61 -5.20 4.18
CA PHE A 73 -5.52 -5.91 3.51
C PHE A 73 -4.81 -6.90 4.45
N ALA A 74 -4.53 -6.50 5.69
CA ALA A 74 -3.89 -7.37 6.67
C ALA A 74 -4.73 -8.61 6.99
N ASP A 75 -6.05 -8.47 7.10
CA ASP A 75 -6.97 -9.58 7.38
C ASP A 75 -7.03 -10.55 6.18
N ARG A 76 -7.04 -10.03 4.95
CA ARG A 76 -7.03 -10.86 3.73
C ARG A 76 -5.71 -11.61 3.58
N VAL A 77 -4.57 -10.98 3.87
CA VAL A 77 -3.26 -11.66 3.91
C VAL A 77 -3.22 -12.72 5.00
N ALA A 78 -3.77 -12.44 6.18
CA ALA A 78 -3.85 -13.42 7.26
C ALA A 78 -4.72 -14.62 6.85
N ALA A 79 -5.86 -14.41 6.22
CA ALA A 79 -6.71 -15.48 5.70
C ALA A 79 -6.01 -16.34 4.63
N ALA A 80 -5.23 -15.70 3.73
CA ALA A 80 -4.45 -16.43 2.73
C ALA A 80 -3.39 -17.35 3.37
N ARG A 81 -2.79 -16.95 4.48
CA ARG A 81 -1.79 -17.75 5.20
C ARG A 81 -2.32 -19.06 5.81
N GLU A 82 -3.63 -19.17 6.00
CA GLU A 82 -4.28 -20.41 6.50
C GLU A 82 -4.46 -21.48 5.42
N LEU A 83 -4.21 -21.14 4.16
CA LEU A 83 -4.30 -22.04 3.01
C LEU A 83 -3.06 -22.97 2.93
N PRO A 84 -3.12 -24.06 2.14
CA PRO A 84 -1.93 -24.84 1.81
C PRO A 84 -0.82 -23.96 1.21
N PRO A 85 0.48 -24.26 1.43
CA PRO A 85 1.58 -23.34 1.13
C PRO A 85 1.58 -22.72 -0.28
N ALA A 86 1.31 -23.50 -1.32
CA ALA A 86 1.28 -22.96 -2.69
C ALA A 86 0.07 -22.03 -2.92
N GLU A 87 -1.09 -22.38 -2.38
CA GLU A 87 -2.30 -21.56 -2.43
C GLU A 87 -2.15 -20.30 -1.56
N ALA A 88 -1.45 -20.39 -0.43
CA ALA A 88 -1.13 -19.26 0.42
C ALA A 88 -0.23 -18.25 -0.29
N LEU A 89 0.80 -18.71 -1.02
CA LEU A 89 1.65 -17.86 -1.83
C LEU A 89 0.85 -17.20 -2.97
N GLU A 90 0.04 -17.97 -3.69
CA GLU A 90 -0.83 -17.43 -4.74
C GLU A 90 -1.79 -16.37 -4.19
N GLY A 91 -2.47 -16.66 -3.08
CA GLY A 91 -3.38 -15.75 -2.40
C GLY A 91 -2.70 -14.46 -1.99
N LEU A 92 -1.52 -14.54 -1.38
CA LEU A 92 -0.73 -13.37 -0.99
C LEU A 92 -0.37 -12.49 -2.21
N LEU A 93 0.08 -13.09 -3.31
CA LEU A 93 0.41 -12.35 -4.54
C LEU A 93 -0.83 -11.64 -5.09
N ARG A 94 -1.98 -12.33 -5.16
CA ARG A 94 -3.25 -11.78 -5.63
C ARG A 94 -3.73 -10.62 -4.76
N GLU A 95 -3.72 -10.77 -3.45
CA GLU A 95 -4.14 -9.73 -2.51
C GLU A 95 -3.26 -8.49 -2.59
N TRP A 96 -1.95 -8.66 -2.72
CA TRP A 96 -1.04 -7.55 -2.91
C TRP A 96 -1.28 -6.82 -4.23
N LEU A 97 -1.38 -7.53 -5.35
CA LEU A 97 -1.60 -6.93 -6.67
C LEU A 97 -2.96 -6.24 -6.77
N ALA A 98 -4.00 -6.76 -6.12
CA ALA A 98 -5.31 -6.11 -6.00
C ALA A 98 -5.25 -4.85 -5.12
N TYR A 99 -4.35 -4.79 -4.15
CA TYR A 99 -4.15 -3.65 -3.27
C TYR A 99 -3.34 -2.51 -3.91
N VAL A 100 -2.45 -2.83 -4.86
CA VAL A 100 -1.57 -1.85 -5.53
C VAL A 100 -2.31 -0.61 -6.05
N PRO A 101 -3.43 -0.70 -6.80
CA PRO A 101 -4.13 0.48 -7.32
C PRO A 101 -4.61 1.43 -6.23
N GLU A 102 -4.96 0.91 -5.06
CA GLU A 102 -5.45 1.72 -3.95
C GLU A 102 -4.34 2.56 -3.31
N ILE A 103 -3.13 1.99 -3.20
CA ILE A 103 -1.99 2.63 -2.55
C ILE A 103 -1.08 3.41 -3.50
N LEU A 104 -1.16 3.15 -4.81
CA LEU A 104 -0.26 3.70 -5.82
C LEU A 104 -0.09 5.24 -5.74
N PRO A 105 -1.14 6.05 -5.56
CA PRO A 105 -0.96 7.51 -5.47
C PRO A 105 -0.10 7.94 -4.27
N VAL A 106 -0.25 7.27 -3.13
CA VAL A 106 0.54 7.54 -1.92
C VAL A 106 1.95 6.99 -2.08
N ALA A 107 2.11 5.81 -2.69
CA ALA A 107 3.40 5.22 -3.01
C ALA A 107 4.27 6.18 -3.83
N ARG A 108 3.72 6.73 -4.91
CA ARG A 108 4.41 7.71 -5.77
C ARG A 108 4.84 8.97 -5.03
N ALA A 109 3.99 9.47 -4.12
CA ALA A 109 4.34 10.62 -3.31
C ALA A 109 5.50 10.34 -2.35
N LEU A 110 5.53 9.16 -1.74
CA LEU A 110 6.61 8.74 -0.84
C LEU A 110 7.91 8.44 -1.60
N GLU A 111 7.83 7.82 -2.79
CA GLU A 111 9.01 7.64 -3.66
C GLU A 111 9.61 8.98 -4.08
N ALA A 112 8.78 9.94 -4.49
CA ALA A 112 9.25 11.29 -4.83
C ALA A 112 9.90 11.99 -3.62
N ALA A 113 9.33 11.85 -2.42
CA ALA A 113 9.90 12.37 -1.19
C ALA A 113 11.28 11.74 -0.86
N ALA A 114 11.44 10.44 -1.14
CA ALA A 114 12.72 9.76 -0.98
C ALA A 114 13.79 10.29 -1.94
N ILE A 115 13.43 10.53 -3.20
CA ILE A 115 14.35 11.08 -4.22
C ILE A 115 14.80 12.50 -3.86
N THR A 116 13.90 13.33 -3.35
CA THR A 116 14.19 14.71 -2.97
C THR A 116 14.84 14.85 -1.60
N GLY A 117 15.04 13.76 -0.87
CA GLY A 117 15.63 13.77 0.46
C GLY A 117 14.73 14.38 1.53
N GLU A 118 13.42 14.41 1.32
CA GLU A 118 12.48 14.87 2.35
C GLU A 118 12.52 13.92 3.56
N ALA A 119 12.41 14.51 4.76
CA ALA A 119 12.33 13.72 5.99
C ALA A 119 11.12 12.76 5.95
N GLY A 120 11.39 11.45 6.10
CA GLY A 120 10.38 10.41 6.00
C GLY A 120 10.28 9.72 4.62
N GLY A 121 11.15 10.09 3.66
CA GLY A 121 11.26 9.39 2.37
C GLY A 121 11.60 7.90 2.51
N ASP A 122 12.24 7.53 3.62
CA ASP A 122 12.54 6.12 3.94
C ASP A 122 11.30 5.27 4.22
N ALA A 123 10.18 5.88 4.59
CA ALA A 123 8.96 5.17 4.96
C ALA A 123 8.41 4.24 3.86
N TRP A 124 8.58 4.59 2.60
CA TRP A 124 8.21 3.72 1.48
C TRP A 124 9.15 2.52 1.37
N ARG A 125 10.45 2.75 1.52
CA ARG A 125 11.47 1.68 1.50
C ARG A 125 11.26 0.69 2.65
N ASP A 126 10.99 1.19 3.86
CA ASP A 126 10.71 0.36 5.03
C ASP A 126 9.47 -0.50 4.78
N ARG A 127 8.41 0.11 4.25
CA ARG A 127 7.17 -0.59 3.90
C ARG A 127 7.37 -1.67 2.83
N MET A 128 8.18 -1.39 1.82
CA MET A 128 8.53 -2.41 0.81
C MET A 128 9.44 -3.49 1.38
N GLY A 129 10.24 -3.19 2.38
CA GLY A 129 10.99 -4.17 3.18
C GLY A 129 10.07 -5.09 3.98
N ASP A 130 9.01 -4.55 4.60
CA ASP A 130 8.01 -5.36 5.31
C ASP A 130 7.30 -6.32 4.33
N LEU A 131 6.93 -5.86 3.14
CA LEU A 131 6.34 -6.71 2.10
C LEU A 131 7.30 -7.81 1.65
N HIS A 132 8.58 -7.48 1.47
CA HIS A 132 9.62 -8.46 1.13
C HIS A 132 9.72 -9.55 2.20
N ALA A 133 9.67 -9.19 3.49
CA ALA A 133 9.68 -10.14 4.58
C ALA A 133 8.45 -11.06 4.56
N VAL A 134 7.27 -10.53 4.27
CA VAL A 134 6.02 -11.31 4.12
C VAL A 134 6.12 -12.30 2.96
N PHE A 135 6.67 -11.89 1.81
CA PHE A 135 6.90 -12.79 0.67
C PHE A 135 7.90 -13.89 1.03
N ARG A 136 8.98 -13.55 1.74
CA ARG A 136 9.99 -14.49 2.17
C ARG A 136 9.43 -15.59 3.07
N GLU A 137 8.56 -15.23 4.01
CA GLU A 137 7.88 -16.20 4.87
C GLU A 137 7.04 -17.18 4.05
N ALA A 138 6.25 -16.71 3.10
CA ALA A 138 5.41 -17.56 2.26
C ALA A 138 6.24 -18.45 1.32
N ILE A 139 7.29 -17.90 0.69
CA ILE A 139 8.18 -18.61 -0.24
C ILE A 139 9.00 -19.69 0.49
N ALA A 140 9.37 -19.46 1.75
CA ALA A 140 10.09 -20.47 2.54
C ALA A 140 9.26 -21.73 2.85
N CYS A 141 7.94 -21.67 2.67
CA CYS A 141 7.04 -22.79 2.93
C CYS A 141 6.72 -23.65 1.69
N VAL A 142 7.15 -23.24 0.49
CA VAL A 142 6.86 -23.96 -0.78
C VAL A 142 8.08 -24.72 -1.29
N PRO A 143 7.89 -25.85 -2.02
CA PRO A 143 8.98 -26.50 -2.73
C PRO A 143 9.37 -25.65 -3.95
N LEU A 144 10.61 -25.15 -3.95
CA LEU A 144 11.11 -24.31 -5.05
C LEU A 144 11.67 -25.18 -6.19
N ALA A 145 11.46 -24.72 -7.41
CA ALA A 145 12.07 -25.30 -8.60
C ALA A 145 13.61 -25.21 -8.56
N THR A 146 14.28 -26.12 -9.29
CA THR A 146 15.74 -26.18 -9.34
C THR A 146 16.34 -24.84 -9.78
N GLY A 147 17.33 -24.38 -9.04
CA GLY A 147 18.04 -23.12 -9.33
C GLY A 147 17.60 -21.95 -8.45
N TRP A 148 16.52 -22.07 -7.71
CA TRP A 148 16.06 -21.04 -6.77
C TRP A 148 16.52 -21.35 -5.35
N THR A 149 16.92 -20.31 -4.62
CA THR A 149 16.99 -20.27 -3.17
C THR A 149 15.82 -19.43 -2.65
N VAL A 150 15.49 -19.56 -1.37
CA VAL A 150 14.44 -18.71 -0.75
C VAL A 150 14.74 -17.24 -0.97
N ASP A 151 15.99 -16.82 -0.82
CA ASP A 151 16.37 -15.41 -0.95
C ASP A 151 16.22 -14.91 -2.40
N THR A 152 16.75 -15.64 -3.39
CA THR A 152 16.64 -15.23 -4.80
C THR A 152 15.21 -15.31 -5.34
N ALA A 153 14.42 -16.28 -4.91
CA ALA A 153 13.01 -16.40 -5.24
C ALA A 153 12.19 -15.23 -4.63
N THR A 154 12.52 -14.83 -3.41
CA THR A 154 11.88 -13.68 -2.75
C THR A 154 12.19 -12.38 -3.49
N ASP A 155 13.47 -12.13 -3.78
CA ASP A 155 13.90 -10.92 -4.52
C ASP A 155 13.20 -10.84 -5.87
N TRP A 156 13.09 -11.95 -6.58
CA TRP A 156 12.43 -12.02 -7.88
C TRP A 156 10.93 -11.75 -7.79
N ALA A 157 10.20 -12.45 -6.92
CA ALA A 157 8.77 -12.23 -6.71
C ALA A 157 8.47 -10.80 -6.27
N TRP A 158 9.25 -10.28 -5.33
CA TRP A 158 9.13 -8.91 -4.84
C TRP A 158 9.36 -7.88 -5.96
N ALA A 159 10.39 -8.06 -6.80
CA ALA A 159 10.68 -7.17 -7.93
C ALA A 159 9.55 -7.18 -8.98
N ARG A 160 8.95 -8.35 -9.26
CA ARG A 160 7.83 -8.49 -10.19
C ARG A 160 6.55 -7.84 -9.70
N CYS A 161 6.35 -7.78 -8.40
CA CYS A 161 5.16 -7.25 -7.76
C CYS A 161 5.27 -5.77 -7.36
N GLN A 162 6.28 -5.04 -7.83
CA GLN A 162 6.41 -3.61 -7.57
C GLN A 162 5.28 -2.81 -8.24
N PRO A 163 4.77 -1.73 -7.59
CA PRO A 163 3.68 -0.91 -8.14
C PRO A 163 3.90 -0.36 -9.54
N GLY A 164 5.17 -0.17 -9.96
CA GLY A 164 5.54 0.28 -11.30
C GLY A 164 5.05 -0.63 -12.43
N GLY A 165 4.97 -1.94 -12.19
CA GLY A 165 4.40 -2.88 -13.17
C GLY A 165 2.94 -2.59 -13.48
N TYR A 166 2.14 -2.33 -12.46
CA TYR A 166 0.74 -1.93 -12.60
C TYR A 166 0.61 -0.60 -13.35
N GLU A 167 1.41 0.39 -12.99
CA GLU A 167 1.39 1.70 -13.64
C GLU A 167 1.65 1.58 -15.14
N HIS A 168 2.73 0.90 -15.52
CA HIS A 168 3.12 0.77 -16.92
C HIS A 168 2.13 -0.07 -17.73
N LEU A 169 1.69 -1.21 -17.23
CA LEU A 169 0.85 -2.10 -18.02
C LEU A 169 -0.63 -1.71 -17.97
N VAL A 170 -1.16 -1.36 -16.79
CA VAL A 170 -2.57 -1.03 -16.66
C VAL A 170 -2.85 0.42 -17.02
N LEU A 171 -2.15 1.39 -16.37
CA LEU A 171 -2.49 2.80 -16.56
C LEU A 171 -1.97 3.37 -17.89
N GLU A 172 -0.77 2.96 -18.35
CA GLU A 172 -0.18 3.51 -19.59
C GLU A 172 -0.50 2.67 -20.82
N ARG A 173 -0.56 1.34 -20.70
CA ARG A 173 -0.76 0.42 -21.84
C ARG A 173 -2.18 -0.09 -21.99
N GLY A 174 -3.06 0.17 -21.00
CA GLY A 174 -4.47 -0.14 -21.08
C GLY A 174 -4.82 -1.61 -20.86
N TRP A 175 -3.94 -2.38 -20.19
CA TRP A 175 -4.30 -3.73 -19.74
C TRP A 175 -5.42 -3.64 -18.69
N SER A 176 -6.24 -4.69 -18.60
CA SER A 176 -7.12 -4.79 -17.43
C SER A 176 -6.30 -5.13 -16.17
N ALA A 177 -6.78 -4.68 -15.01
CA ALA A 177 -6.16 -5.04 -13.74
C ALA A 177 -6.18 -6.56 -13.51
N GLU A 178 -7.25 -7.22 -13.97
CA GLU A 178 -7.40 -8.67 -13.90
C GLU A 178 -6.34 -9.40 -14.76
N GLU A 179 -6.16 -8.99 -16.01
CA GLU A 179 -5.14 -9.58 -16.90
C GLU A 179 -3.73 -9.37 -16.35
N TYR A 180 -3.45 -8.18 -15.84
CA TYR A 180 -2.16 -7.88 -15.19
C TYR A 180 -1.91 -8.80 -14.00
N THR A 181 -2.88 -8.91 -13.10
CA THR A 181 -2.78 -9.76 -11.91
C THR A 181 -2.59 -11.22 -12.29
N GLU A 182 -3.43 -11.74 -13.17
CA GLU A 182 -3.40 -13.15 -13.59
C GLU A 182 -2.07 -13.54 -14.22
N ARG A 183 -1.54 -12.70 -15.13
CA ARG A 183 -0.26 -12.96 -15.79
C ARG A 183 0.92 -12.85 -14.82
N THR A 184 0.91 -11.86 -13.93
CA THR A 184 1.99 -11.66 -12.95
C THR A 184 2.04 -12.83 -11.97
N VAL A 185 0.91 -13.20 -11.39
CA VAL A 185 0.82 -14.32 -10.45
C VAL A 185 1.27 -15.62 -11.10
N ARG A 186 0.72 -15.94 -12.28
CA ARG A 186 1.09 -17.16 -13.01
C ARG A 186 2.58 -17.20 -13.33
N THR A 187 3.15 -16.10 -13.84
CA THR A 187 4.58 -16.03 -14.15
C THR A 187 5.44 -16.30 -12.92
N VAL A 188 5.10 -15.69 -11.78
CA VAL A 188 5.85 -15.91 -10.54
C VAL A 188 5.74 -17.35 -10.08
N LEU A 189 4.54 -17.94 -10.08
CA LEU A 189 4.33 -19.32 -9.63
C LEU A 189 4.98 -20.34 -10.57
N ASP A 190 4.83 -20.19 -11.89
CA ASP A 190 5.42 -21.09 -12.89
C ASP A 190 6.97 -21.09 -12.80
N GLU A 191 7.58 -19.93 -12.56
CA GLU A 191 9.04 -19.83 -12.45
C GLU A 191 9.56 -20.37 -11.11
N LEU A 192 8.84 -20.16 -10.02
CA LEU A 192 9.30 -20.54 -8.69
C LEU A 192 8.97 -21.99 -8.33
N LEU A 193 7.86 -22.55 -8.84
CA LEU A 193 7.37 -23.89 -8.47
C LEU A 193 7.57 -24.93 -9.58
N GLY A 194 7.76 -24.52 -10.83
CA GLY A 194 7.99 -25.38 -12.00
C GLY A 194 6.72 -25.82 -12.69
#